data_4d7c445f3ba43acee504a0bef72c1fc9
#
_entry.id   4d7c445f3ba43acee504a0bef72c1fc9
#
_cell.length_a   1.000
_cell.length_b   1.000
_cell.length_c   1.000
_cell.angle_alpha   90.00
_cell.angle_beta   90.00
_cell.angle_gamma   90.00
#
_symmetry.space_group_name_H-M   'P 1'
#
loop_
_entity.id
_entity.type
_entity.pdbx_description
1 polymer ?
#
loop_
_entity_poly.entity_id
_entity_poly.type
_entity_poly.pdbx_seq_one_letter_code
_entity_poly.pdbx_strand_id
1 'polypeptide(L)'
;MDSSINHLTNQIMESLFENLESCDFTSGNYFVFLPFLIMWIVLCMYISVIQIVAIWYVFTKAGKPGWACLIPVYDYLVGLKIIGKPWWWVILLFIPFVNLIFIIWGINLLSKSFGKGVDFTIGLLLLPFIFFPILGFGKSEYKGPAGK
;
A
#
# COMPACT_ATOMS: atom_id res chain seq x y z
N MET A 1 31.32 -56.68 -3.09
CA MET A 1 31.47 -55.21 -2.91
C MET A 1 30.20 -54.46 -3.39
N ASP A 2 29.51 -54.96 -4.43
CA ASP A 2 28.27 -54.32 -4.95
C ASP A 2 27.03 -54.42 -4.07
N SER A 3 26.86 -55.52 -3.34
CA SER A 3 25.67 -55.69 -2.50
C SER A 3 25.62 -54.74 -1.28
N SER A 4 26.77 -54.43 -0.72
CA SER A 4 26.88 -53.46 0.39
C SER A 4 26.60 -52.03 -0.04
N ILE A 5 27.06 -51.64 -1.24
CA ILE A 5 26.81 -50.30 -1.83
C ILE A 5 25.32 -50.14 -2.13
N ASN A 6 24.68 -51.18 -2.73
CA ASN A 6 23.25 -51.14 -3.02
C ASN A 6 22.40 -51.05 -1.74
N HIS A 7 22.80 -51.73 -0.66
CA HIS A 7 22.12 -51.66 0.63
C HIS A 7 22.21 -50.26 1.25
N LEU A 8 23.40 -49.64 1.21
CA LEU A 8 23.62 -48.26 1.68
C LEU A 8 22.83 -47.25 0.85
N THR A 9 22.81 -47.43 -0.47
CA THR A 9 22.06 -46.52 -1.37
C THR A 9 20.57 -46.59 -1.09
N ASN A 10 20.02 -47.78 -0.88
CA ASN A 10 18.60 -47.93 -0.53
C ASN A 10 18.29 -47.35 0.85
N GLN A 11 19.13 -47.49 1.86
CA GLN A 11 18.93 -46.88 3.17
C GLN A 11 18.96 -45.34 3.09
N ILE A 12 19.87 -44.78 2.29
CA ILE A 12 19.93 -43.32 2.09
C ILE A 12 18.69 -42.85 1.35
N MET A 13 18.25 -43.59 0.33
CA MET A 13 17.03 -43.25 -0.41
C MET A 13 15.79 -43.28 0.50
N GLU A 14 15.63 -44.33 1.32
CA GLU A 14 14.54 -44.44 2.28
C GLU A 14 14.55 -43.30 3.31
N SER A 15 15.72 -42.98 3.87
CA SER A 15 15.85 -41.89 4.82
C SER A 15 15.58 -40.50 4.18
N LEU A 16 15.90 -40.33 2.91
CA LEU A 16 15.56 -39.12 2.16
C LEU A 16 14.06 -39.04 1.90
N PHE A 17 13.41 -40.17 1.54
CA PHE A 17 11.96 -40.23 1.37
C PHE A 17 11.22 -39.97 2.68
N GLU A 18 11.65 -40.55 3.81
CA GLU A 18 11.08 -40.27 5.13
C GLU A 18 11.27 -38.81 5.55
N ASN A 19 12.41 -38.21 5.26
CA ASN A 19 12.65 -36.78 5.51
C ASN A 19 11.82 -35.89 4.59
N LEU A 20 11.55 -36.30 3.36
CA LEU A 20 10.67 -35.58 2.44
C LEU A 20 9.19 -35.71 2.83
N GLU A 21 8.77 -36.88 3.33
CA GLU A 21 7.43 -37.11 3.88
C GLU A 21 7.26 -36.42 5.24
N SER A 22 8.28 -36.31 6.06
CA SER A 22 8.25 -35.58 7.33
C SER A 22 8.33 -34.05 7.13
N CYS A 23 8.75 -33.57 5.96
CA CYS A 23 8.41 -32.24 5.47
C CYS A 23 6.94 -32.21 5.06
N ASP A 24 6.08 -32.59 6.00
CA ASP A 24 4.64 -32.69 5.83
C ASP A 24 4.06 -31.28 5.61
N PHE A 25 4.14 -30.83 4.36
CA PHE A 25 3.44 -29.65 3.87
C PHE A 25 1.92 -29.82 3.99
N THR A 26 1.47 -31.03 4.33
CA THR A 26 0.08 -31.43 4.60
C THR A 26 -0.29 -31.45 6.08
N SER A 27 0.61 -31.06 6.97
CA SER A 27 0.31 -30.96 8.41
C SER A 27 -0.84 -29.94 8.62
N GLY A 28 -1.96 -30.43 9.12
CA GLY A 28 -3.31 -29.85 9.18
C GLY A 28 -3.49 -28.38 9.57
N ASN A 29 -2.42 -27.68 9.93
CA ASN A 29 -2.46 -26.27 10.28
C ASN A 29 -2.62 -25.35 9.05
N TYR A 30 -2.08 -25.74 7.88
CA TYR A 30 -2.22 -24.92 6.67
C TYR A 30 -3.66 -24.88 6.15
N PHE A 31 -4.42 -25.97 6.32
CA PHE A 31 -5.83 -26.01 5.95
C PHE A 31 -6.68 -24.98 6.74
N VAL A 32 -6.27 -24.69 7.97
CA VAL A 32 -6.94 -23.69 8.80
C VAL A 32 -6.46 -22.28 8.45
N PHE A 33 -5.14 -22.07 8.21
CA PHE A 33 -4.59 -20.75 7.91
C PHE A 33 -4.84 -20.31 6.47
N LEU A 34 -4.93 -21.22 5.52
CA LEU A 34 -5.14 -20.89 4.10
C LEU A 34 -6.41 -20.06 3.84
N PRO A 35 -7.59 -20.43 4.35
CA PRO A 35 -8.79 -19.61 4.16
C PRO A 35 -8.69 -18.25 4.83
N PHE A 36 -8.04 -18.14 6.00
CA PHE A 36 -7.79 -16.85 6.64
C PHE A 36 -6.85 -15.97 5.79
N LEU A 37 -5.83 -16.56 5.20
CA LEU A 37 -4.88 -15.86 4.34
C LEU A 37 -5.56 -15.39 3.05
N ILE A 38 -6.37 -16.24 2.43
CA ILE A 38 -7.17 -15.88 1.24
C ILE A 38 -8.15 -14.75 1.58
N MET A 39 -8.88 -14.87 2.68
CA MET A 39 -9.80 -13.83 3.16
C MET A 39 -9.06 -12.51 3.39
N TRP A 40 -7.87 -12.54 3.98
CA TRP A 40 -7.04 -11.36 4.21
C TRP A 40 -6.59 -10.72 2.90
N ILE A 41 -6.14 -11.52 1.92
CA ILE A 41 -5.74 -11.03 0.60
C ILE A 41 -6.92 -10.36 -0.11
N VAL A 42 -8.09 -11.00 -0.11
CA VAL A 42 -9.32 -10.45 -0.72
C VAL A 42 -9.71 -9.13 -0.06
N LEU A 43 -9.64 -9.05 1.26
CA LEU A 43 -9.91 -7.83 2.01
C LEU A 43 -8.92 -6.71 1.65
N CYS A 44 -7.62 -7.02 1.58
CA CYS A 44 -6.60 -6.05 1.17
C CYS A 44 -6.82 -5.57 -0.27
N MET A 45 -7.16 -6.47 -1.20
CA MET A 45 -7.50 -6.13 -2.58
C MET A 45 -8.70 -5.17 -2.64
N TYR A 46 -9.76 -5.47 -1.88
CA TYR A 46 -10.95 -4.63 -1.82
C TYR A 46 -10.65 -3.22 -1.29
N ILE A 47 -9.88 -3.13 -0.20
CA ILE A 47 -9.44 -1.85 0.37
C ILE A 47 -8.58 -1.07 -0.64
N SER A 48 -7.67 -1.73 -1.36
CA SER A 48 -6.81 -1.09 -2.36
C SER A 48 -7.63 -0.48 -3.50
N VAL A 49 -8.65 -1.16 -3.98
CA VAL A 49 -9.55 -0.63 -5.03
C VAL A 49 -10.28 0.62 -4.54
N ILE A 50 -10.82 0.60 -3.32
CA ILE A 50 -11.49 1.76 -2.72
C ILE A 50 -10.53 2.96 -2.63
N GLN A 51 -9.27 2.72 -2.24
CA GLN A 51 -8.25 3.77 -2.14
C GLN A 51 -7.94 4.41 -3.50
N ILE A 52 -7.75 3.60 -4.53
CA ILE A 52 -7.49 4.09 -5.89
C ILE A 52 -8.66 4.95 -6.37
N VAL A 53 -9.90 4.49 -6.19
CA VAL A 53 -11.10 5.24 -6.56
C VAL A 53 -11.21 6.54 -5.76
N ALA A 54 -10.92 6.51 -4.47
CA ALA A 54 -10.96 7.69 -3.61
C ALA A 54 -9.95 8.77 -4.07
N ILE A 55 -8.70 8.38 -4.37
CA ILE A 55 -7.66 9.29 -4.88
C ILE A 55 -8.04 9.83 -6.25
N TRP A 56 -8.63 9.00 -7.11
CA TRP A 56 -9.18 9.42 -8.40
C TRP A 56 -10.17 10.58 -8.24
N TYR A 57 -11.14 10.44 -7.33
CA TYR A 57 -12.09 11.51 -7.03
C TYR A 57 -11.44 12.76 -6.45
N VAL A 58 -10.45 12.61 -5.56
CA VAL A 58 -9.70 13.73 -5.00
C VAL A 58 -9.00 14.53 -6.11
N PHE A 59 -8.37 13.85 -7.06
CA PHE A 59 -7.69 14.50 -8.19
C PHE A 59 -8.67 15.17 -9.13
N THR A 60 -9.78 14.52 -9.44
CA THR A 60 -10.83 15.05 -10.29
C THR A 60 -11.44 16.33 -9.67
N LYS A 61 -11.69 16.33 -8.36
CA LYS A 61 -12.15 17.51 -7.61
C LYS A 61 -11.16 18.67 -7.68
N ALA A 62 -9.86 18.37 -7.70
CA ALA A 62 -8.80 19.37 -7.84
C ALA A 62 -8.56 19.80 -9.30
N GLY A 63 -9.40 19.37 -10.26
CA GLY A 63 -9.27 19.70 -11.68
C GLY A 63 -8.05 19.03 -12.34
N LYS A 64 -7.59 17.89 -11.79
CA LYS A 64 -6.48 17.12 -12.32
C LYS A 64 -6.96 15.76 -12.89
N PRO A 65 -6.21 15.16 -13.83
CA PRO A 65 -6.59 13.86 -14.38
C PRO A 65 -6.58 12.78 -13.31
N GLY A 66 -7.71 12.11 -13.09
CA GLY A 66 -7.85 11.06 -12.09
C GLY A 66 -6.94 9.86 -12.32
N TRP A 67 -6.67 9.49 -13.58
CA TRP A 67 -5.78 8.37 -13.93
C TRP A 67 -4.33 8.56 -13.45
N ALA A 68 -3.96 9.79 -13.04
CA ALA A 68 -2.64 10.09 -12.48
C ALA A 68 -2.30 9.25 -11.24
N CYS A 69 -3.30 8.81 -10.47
CA CYS A 69 -3.11 7.94 -9.30
C CYS A 69 -2.59 6.54 -9.65
N LEU A 70 -2.68 6.11 -10.90
CA LEU A 70 -2.20 4.79 -11.34
C LEU A 70 -0.68 4.76 -11.56
N ILE A 71 -0.06 5.92 -11.74
CA ILE A 71 1.39 6.04 -11.95
C ILE A 71 2.01 6.64 -10.68
N PRO A 72 2.74 5.86 -9.85
CA PRO A 72 3.15 6.29 -8.51
C PRO A 72 4.01 7.55 -8.50
N VAL A 73 4.91 7.74 -9.47
CA VAL A 73 5.72 8.96 -9.55
C VAL A 73 4.89 10.16 -10.01
N TYR A 74 3.95 9.94 -10.93
CA TYR A 74 3.09 11.00 -11.44
C TYR A 74 2.02 11.41 -10.42
N ASP A 75 1.56 10.47 -9.59
CA ASP A 75 0.68 10.72 -8.46
C ASP A 75 1.26 11.79 -7.52
N TYR A 76 2.53 11.62 -7.10
CA TYR A 76 3.23 12.61 -6.28
C TYR A 76 3.36 13.97 -6.98
N LEU A 77 3.68 14.00 -8.28
CA LEU A 77 3.79 15.24 -9.05
C LEU A 77 2.45 15.99 -9.12
N VAL A 78 1.37 15.27 -9.34
CA VAL A 78 0.03 15.85 -9.38
C VAL A 78 -0.40 16.29 -7.98
N GLY A 79 -0.12 15.50 -6.93
CA GLY A 79 -0.32 15.88 -5.55
C GLY A 79 0.39 17.19 -5.20
N LEU A 80 1.65 17.36 -5.57
CA LEU A 80 2.41 18.59 -5.38
C LEU A 80 1.78 19.80 -6.10
N LYS A 81 1.26 19.60 -7.32
CA LYS A 81 0.53 20.66 -8.04
C LYS A 81 -0.77 21.04 -7.34
N ILE A 82 -1.49 20.08 -6.76
CA ILE A 82 -2.73 20.32 -6.00
C ILE A 82 -2.44 21.20 -4.77
N ILE A 83 -1.35 20.91 -4.05
CA ILE A 83 -0.96 21.69 -2.86
C ILE A 83 -0.19 22.97 -3.20
N GLY A 84 0.17 23.18 -4.47
CA GLY A 84 0.85 24.39 -4.95
C GLY A 84 2.36 24.40 -4.73
N LYS A 85 2.99 23.24 -4.70
CA LYS A 85 4.45 23.13 -4.53
C LYS A 85 5.15 22.75 -5.85
N PRO A 86 6.44 23.15 -6.03
CA PRO A 86 7.18 22.87 -7.25
C PRO A 86 7.54 21.39 -7.38
N TRP A 87 7.73 20.94 -8.61
CA TRP A 87 7.99 19.54 -8.97
C TRP A 87 9.28 18.96 -8.37
N TRP A 88 10.31 19.79 -8.15
CA TRP A 88 11.59 19.35 -7.59
C TRP A 88 11.48 18.85 -6.13
N TRP A 89 10.36 19.11 -5.46
CA TRP A 89 10.08 18.54 -4.14
C TRP A 89 9.98 17.01 -4.15
N VAL A 90 9.73 16.38 -5.31
CA VAL A 90 9.79 14.94 -5.46
C VAL A 90 11.18 14.39 -5.08
N ILE A 91 12.26 15.16 -5.29
CA ILE A 91 13.62 14.76 -4.93
C ILE A 91 13.76 14.58 -3.41
N LEU A 92 13.06 15.40 -2.62
CA LEU A 92 13.07 15.28 -1.16
C LEU A 92 12.38 13.99 -0.66
N LEU A 93 11.50 13.39 -1.46
CA LEU A 93 10.88 12.11 -1.14
C LEU A 93 11.89 10.94 -1.15
N PHE A 94 13.02 11.07 -1.84
CA PHE A 94 14.08 10.06 -1.85
C PHE A 94 14.96 10.09 -0.59
N ILE A 95 14.89 11.14 0.22
CA ILE A 95 15.65 11.24 1.47
C ILE A 95 14.77 10.70 2.61
N PRO A 96 15.06 9.53 3.21
CA PRO A 96 14.12 8.82 4.09
C PRO A 96 13.69 9.63 5.32
N PHE A 97 14.59 10.35 5.97
CA PHE A 97 14.26 11.17 7.14
C PHE A 97 13.49 12.43 6.80
N VAL A 98 13.83 13.07 5.71
CA VAL A 98 13.17 14.29 5.21
C VAL A 98 11.80 13.94 4.66
N ASN A 99 11.66 12.79 4.01
CA ASN A 99 10.40 12.29 3.45
C ASN A 99 9.28 12.25 4.49
N LEU A 100 9.55 11.75 5.71
CA LEU A 100 8.54 11.66 6.76
C LEU A 100 7.94 13.04 7.11
N ILE A 101 8.79 14.05 7.27
CA ILE A 101 8.37 15.43 7.57
C ILE A 101 7.56 16.01 6.40
N PHE A 102 8.01 15.75 5.14
CA PHE A 102 7.34 16.24 3.95
C PHE A 102 5.99 15.58 3.69
N ILE A 103 5.84 14.29 4.00
CA ILE A 103 4.55 13.59 3.92
C ILE A 103 3.56 14.23 4.90
N ILE A 104 3.93 14.43 6.16
CA ILE A 104 3.07 15.06 7.18
C ILE A 104 2.66 16.46 6.73
N TRP A 105 3.63 17.24 6.25
CA TRP A 105 3.36 18.60 5.80
C TRP A 105 2.51 18.62 4.52
N GLY A 106 2.78 17.74 3.55
CA GLY A 106 2.00 17.58 2.34
C GLY A 106 0.55 17.20 2.62
N ILE A 107 0.31 16.28 3.53
CA ILE A 107 -1.04 15.89 3.98
C ILE A 107 -1.76 17.07 4.64
N ASN A 108 -1.05 17.86 5.45
CA ASN A 108 -1.61 19.08 6.05
C ASN A 108 -2.03 20.11 4.99
N LEU A 109 -1.16 20.34 4.00
CA LEU A 109 -1.47 21.24 2.88
C LEU A 109 -2.62 20.72 2.03
N LEU A 110 -2.67 19.40 1.79
CA LEU A 110 -3.78 18.75 1.09
C LEU A 110 -5.10 18.97 1.85
N SER A 111 -5.13 18.72 3.14
CA SER A 111 -6.29 18.96 4.01
C SER A 111 -6.75 20.42 3.92
N LYS A 112 -5.84 21.38 4.02
CA LYS A 112 -6.12 22.81 3.89
C LYS A 112 -6.63 23.20 2.50
N SER A 113 -6.11 22.58 1.43
CA SER A 113 -6.56 22.80 0.05
C SER A 113 -8.02 22.40 -0.16
N PHE A 114 -8.53 21.45 0.64
CA PHE A 114 -9.94 21.07 0.68
C PHE A 114 -10.74 21.78 1.80
N GLY A 115 -10.17 22.81 2.41
CA GLY A 115 -10.82 23.61 3.45
C GLY A 115 -11.06 22.87 4.76
N LYS A 116 -10.28 21.83 5.03
CA LYS A 116 -10.35 21.04 6.27
C LYS A 116 -9.30 21.53 7.28
N GLY A 117 -9.59 21.31 8.57
CA GLY A 117 -8.71 21.70 9.67
C GLY A 117 -7.59 20.70 9.94
N VAL A 118 -6.80 21.03 10.98
CA VAL A 118 -5.69 20.19 11.46
C VAL A 118 -6.20 18.85 11.99
N ASP A 119 -7.39 18.80 12.58
CA ASP A 119 -8.02 17.57 13.07
C ASP A 119 -8.21 16.54 11.94
N PHE A 120 -8.62 17.03 10.77
CA PHE A 120 -8.75 16.19 9.58
C PHE A 120 -7.38 15.72 9.06
N THR A 121 -6.35 16.55 9.19
CA THR A 121 -4.97 16.18 8.86
C THR A 121 -4.46 15.04 9.72
N ILE A 122 -4.71 15.09 11.03
CA ILE A 122 -4.35 14.02 11.97
C ILE A 122 -5.10 12.74 11.60
N GLY A 123 -6.38 12.83 11.30
CA GLY A 123 -7.16 11.68 10.81
C GLY A 123 -6.61 11.08 9.53
N LEU A 124 -6.20 11.91 8.58
CA LEU A 124 -5.61 11.49 7.30
C LEU A 124 -4.24 10.82 7.48
N LEU A 125 -3.48 11.23 8.52
CA LEU A 125 -2.19 10.65 8.85
C LEU A 125 -2.32 9.31 9.60
N LEU A 126 -3.25 9.21 10.56
CA LEU A 126 -3.44 8.00 11.37
C LEU A 126 -4.27 6.92 10.66
N LEU A 127 -5.30 7.33 9.91
CA LEU A 127 -6.28 6.46 9.27
C LEU A 127 -6.50 6.84 7.79
N PRO A 128 -5.44 6.77 6.96
CA PRO A 128 -5.55 7.15 5.56
C PRO A 128 -6.64 6.37 4.82
N PHE A 129 -6.83 5.08 5.17
CA PHE A 129 -7.83 4.21 4.55
C PHE A 129 -9.28 4.68 4.74
N ILE A 130 -9.56 5.47 5.77
CA ILE A 130 -10.90 6.01 6.05
C ILE A 130 -11.03 7.43 5.55
N PHE A 131 -10.02 8.26 5.77
CA PHE A 131 -10.10 9.69 5.51
C PHE A 131 -9.92 10.05 4.02
N PHE A 132 -9.14 9.27 3.23
CA PHE A 132 -9.09 9.45 1.78
C PHE A 132 -10.44 9.18 1.10
N PRO A 133 -11.16 8.07 1.38
CA PRO A 133 -12.53 7.90 0.89
C PRO A 133 -13.48 9.03 1.33
N ILE A 134 -13.39 9.48 2.58
CA ILE A 134 -14.22 10.61 3.06
C ILE A 134 -13.90 11.89 2.27
N LEU A 135 -12.64 12.15 1.96
CA LEU A 135 -12.23 13.31 1.14
C LEU A 135 -12.69 13.17 -0.32
N GLY A 136 -12.54 11.96 -0.89
CA GLY A 136 -12.92 11.66 -2.27
C GLY A 136 -14.44 11.70 -2.49
N PHE A 137 -15.18 10.94 -1.70
CA PHE A 137 -16.64 10.80 -1.85
C PHE A 137 -17.44 11.88 -1.09
N GLY A 138 -16.82 12.54 -0.08
CA GLY A 138 -17.48 13.56 0.73
C GLY A 138 -17.78 14.84 -0.06
N LYS A 139 -18.57 15.73 0.54
CA LYS A 139 -18.94 17.06 -0.02
C LYS A 139 -17.82 18.09 0.06
N SER A 140 -16.56 17.67 0.25
CA SER A 140 -15.40 18.58 0.32
C SER A 140 -15.12 19.14 -1.05
N GLU A 141 -15.08 20.48 -1.18
CA GLU A 141 -14.70 21.17 -2.40
C GLU A 141 -13.25 21.59 -2.35
N TYR A 142 -12.57 21.54 -3.48
CA TYR A 142 -11.22 22.05 -3.61
C TYR A 142 -11.22 23.56 -3.60
N LYS A 143 -10.61 24.18 -2.58
CA LYS A 143 -10.55 25.64 -2.40
C LYS A 143 -9.34 26.29 -3.05
N GLY A 144 -8.43 25.50 -3.60
CA GLY A 144 -7.20 25.97 -4.22
C GLY A 144 -5.94 25.52 -3.48
N PRO A 145 -4.76 25.78 -4.07
CA PRO A 145 -3.49 25.33 -3.52
C PRO A 145 -3.14 26.10 -2.23
N ALA A 146 -3.14 25.40 -1.10
CA ALA A 146 -2.84 25.99 0.21
C ALA A 146 -1.35 26.28 0.45
N GLY A 147 -0.48 25.82 -0.44
CA GLY A 147 0.97 25.97 -0.32
C GLY A 147 1.58 27.13 -1.12
N LYS A 148 0.74 28.00 -1.71
CA LYS A 148 1.18 29.25 -2.37
C LYS A 148 1.36 30.36 -1.38
#